data_11ed2ca03f022907522f581b03d5088d
#
_entry.id   11ed2ca03f022907522f581b03d5088d
#
_cell.length_a   1.000
_cell.length_b   1.000
_cell.length_c   1.000
_cell.angle_alpha   90.00
_cell.angle_beta   90.00
_cell.angle_gamma   90.00
#
_symmetry.space_group_name_H-M   'P 1'
#
loop_
_entity.id
_entity.type
_entity.pdbx_description
1 polymer ?
#
loop_
_entity_poly.entity_id
_entity_poly.type
_entity_poly.pdbx_seq_one_letter_code
_entity_poly.pdbx_strand_id
1 'polypeptide(L)'
;GTVMIPRIAKLFHDKKTEQMRQYIQQSYQFVWIIGIPIMMGVMAIADTFVPVFYGSGYDKIKILLPIYSLSVIPVALSNVTGCQFLIPTKKQNVYSAAVLSSTVVNVTLNSFLIPRFLSYGAASASVIAECVGCIIMIVYVEVKHLVDIKRVFSISLKKWVAGIVMFLCVKVSNEICNTSVLGLTFLILEGTII
;
A
#
# COMPACT_ATOMS: atom_id res chain seq x y z
N GLY A 1 0.70 0.24 14.58
CA GLY A 1 0.27 1.66 14.40
C GLY A 1 -0.05 2.36 15.71
N THR A 2 -0.91 1.80 16.53
CA THR A 2 -1.45 2.43 17.76
C THR A 2 -0.38 2.81 18.81
N VAL A 3 0.68 2.01 18.94
CA VAL A 3 1.78 2.26 19.90
C VAL A 3 2.66 3.45 19.48
N MET A 4 2.73 3.76 18.20
CA MET A 4 3.59 4.84 17.69
C MET A 4 2.99 6.24 17.95
N ILE A 5 1.67 6.38 17.94
CA ILE A 5 0.98 7.66 18.11
C ILE A 5 1.37 8.38 19.41
N PRO A 6 1.23 7.76 20.61
CA PRO A 6 1.61 8.42 21.85
C PRO A 6 3.12 8.69 21.95
N ARG A 7 3.95 7.84 21.35
CA ARG A 7 5.39 8.01 21.34
C ARG A 7 5.80 9.23 20.51
N ILE A 8 5.25 9.39 19.32
CA ILE A 8 5.48 10.55 18.45
C ILE A 8 4.96 11.84 19.11
N ALA A 9 3.77 11.80 19.71
CA ALA A 9 3.22 12.95 20.45
C ALA A 9 4.14 13.41 21.59
N LYS A 10 4.69 12.48 22.37
CA LYS A 10 5.65 12.77 23.43
C LYS A 10 6.93 13.39 22.89
N LEU A 11 7.53 12.80 21.85
CA LEU A 11 8.75 13.33 21.22
C LEU A 11 8.54 14.71 20.62
N PHE A 12 7.35 14.98 20.07
CA PHE A 12 6.98 16.29 19.56
C PHE A 12 6.87 17.32 20.68
N HIS A 13 6.23 16.96 21.80
CA HIS A 13 6.14 17.82 22.99
C HIS A 13 7.51 18.13 23.58
N ASP A 14 8.39 17.13 23.65
CA ASP A 14 9.76 17.24 24.18
C ASP A 14 10.74 17.91 23.20
N LYS A 15 10.27 18.35 22.02
CA LYS A 15 11.06 18.97 20.93
C LYS A 15 12.22 18.10 20.41
N LYS A 16 12.12 16.78 20.57
CA LYS A 16 13.13 15.81 20.11
C LYS A 16 12.93 15.43 18.65
N THR A 17 13.12 16.40 17.76
CA THR A 17 12.80 16.29 16.33
C THR A 17 13.58 15.17 15.62
N GLU A 18 14.87 14.99 15.92
CA GLU A 18 15.70 13.96 15.30
C GLU A 18 15.25 12.55 15.65
N GLN A 19 14.91 12.30 16.91
CA GLN A 19 14.38 10.99 17.31
C GLN A 19 13.02 10.71 16.66
N MET A 20 12.16 11.72 16.57
CA MET A 20 10.87 11.62 15.88
C MET A 20 11.08 11.26 14.41
N ARG A 21 12.00 11.92 13.70
CA ARG A 21 12.33 11.61 12.30
C ARG A 21 12.80 10.16 12.13
N GLN A 22 13.68 9.68 13.00
CA GLN A 22 14.17 8.30 12.95
C GLN A 22 13.04 7.28 13.09
N TYR A 23 12.10 7.48 14.03
CA TYR A 23 10.95 6.59 14.18
C TYR A 23 10.05 6.57 12.96
N ILE A 24 9.79 7.74 12.35
CA ILE A 24 8.97 7.82 11.14
C ILE A 24 9.68 7.17 9.96
N GLN A 25 10.99 7.37 9.80
CA GLN A 25 11.77 6.69 8.77
C GLN A 25 11.75 5.16 8.92
N GLN A 26 11.84 4.65 10.15
CA GLN A 26 11.70 3.22 10.42
C GLN A 26 10.30 2.71 10.06
N SER A 27 9.25 3.47 10.36
CA SER A 27 7.87 3.11 9.96
C SER A 27 7.72 3.05 8.44
N TYR A 28 8.28 4.00 7.69
CA TYR A 28 8.30 3.94 6.23
C TYR A 28 9.06 2.73 5.69
N GLN A 29 10.24 2.43 6.28
CA GLN A 29 11.01 1.25 5.89
C GLN A 29 10.24 -0.04 6.11
N PHE A 30 9.51 -0.14 7.23
CA PHE A 30 8.65 -1.27 7.54
C PHE A 30 7.52 -1.44 6.52
N VAL A 31 6.89 -0.32 6.10
CA VAL A 31 5.87 -0.34 5.05
C VAL A 31 6.45 -0.91 3.74
N TRP A 32 7.66 -0.51 3.36
CA TRP A 32 8.30 -1.02 2.15
C TRP A 32 8.68 -2.50 2.25
N ILE A 33 9.15 -2.96 3.43
CA ILE A 33 9.55 -4.35 3.64
C ILE A 33 8.34 -5.29 3.55
N ILE A 34 7.21 -4.89 4.11
CA ILE A 34 6.01 -5.75 4.18
C ILE A 34 5.05 -5.46 3.03
N GLY A 35 4.87 -4.19 2.66
CA GLY A 35 3.89 -3.78 1.66
C GLY A 35 4.19 -4.29 0.26
N ILE A 36 5.48 -4.29 -0.16
CA ILE A 36 5.86 -4.78 -1.49
C ILE A 36 5.59 -6.29 -1.62
N PRO A 37 6.06 -7.16 -0.72
CA PRO A 37 5.75 -8.58 -0.79
C PRO A 37 4.25 -8.88 -0.75
N ILE A 38 3.48 -8.22 0.12
CA ILE A 38 2.02 -8.41 0.16
C ILE A 38 1.39 -8.03 -1.17
N MET A 39 1.70 -6.86 -1.70
CA MET A 39 1.15 -6.38 -2.97
C MET A 39 1.48 -7.34 -4.12
N MET A 40 2.76 -7.68 -4.27
CA MET A 40 3.24 -8.58 -5.33
C MET A 40 2.74 -10.01 -5.15
N GLY A 41 2.69 -10.50 -3.90
CA GLY A 41 2.16 -11.82 -3.58
C GLY A 41 0.68 -11.96 -3.96
N VAL A 42 -0.15 -11.00 -3.57
CA VAL A 42 -1.58 -10.98 -3.94
C VAL A 42 -1.76 -10.96 -5.46
N MET A 43 -0.95 -10.16 -6.18
CA MET A 43 -0.97 -10.14 -7.65
C MET A 43 -0.61 -11.49 -8.25
N ALA A 44 0.41 -12.16 -7.71
CA ALA A 44 0.94 -13.40 -8.27
C ALA A 44 -0.02 -14.58 -8.10
N ILE A 45 -0.72 -14.65 -6.95
CA ILE A 45 -1.60 -15.79 -6.64
C ILE A 45 -3.05 -15.59 -7.10
N ALA A 46 -3.44 -14.39 -7.59
CA ALA A 46 -4.83 -14.06 -7.89
C ALA A 46 -5.53 -15.08 -8.80
N ASP A 47 -4.84 -15.55 -9.85
CA ASP A 47 -5.38 -16.49 -10.83
C ASP A 47 -5.72 -17.85 -10.22
N THR A 48 -4.93 -18.30 -9.22
CA THR A 48 -5.14 -19.59 -8.53
C THR A 48 -6.06 -19.44 -7.32
N PHE A 49 -5.91 -18.33 -6.58
CA PHE A 49 -6.69 -18.08 -5.37
C PHE A 49 -8.18 -17.94 -5.66
N VAL A 50 -8.54 -17.18 -6.71
CA VAL A 50 -9.94 -16.89 -7.00
C VAL A 50 -10.77 -18.12 -7.32
N PRO A 51 -10.36 -19.05 -8.20
CA PRO A 51 -11.13 -20.26 -8.46
C PRO A 51 -11.25 -21.16 -7.24
N VAL A 52 -10.20 -21.27 -6.43
CA VAL A 52 -10.17 -22.13 -5.24
C VAL A 52 -11.07 -21.57 -4.13
N PHE A 53 -11.05 -20.25 -3.92
CA PHE A 53 -11.74 -19.62 -2.80
C PHE A 53 -13.19 -19.21 -3.11
N TYR A 54 -13.42 -18.64 -4.30
CA TYR A 54 -14.75 -18.14 -4.73
C TYR A 54 -15.50 -19.13 -5.62
N GLY A 55 -14.82 -20.10 -6.23
CA GLY A 55 -15.42 -21.05 -7.18
C GLY A 55 -15.62 -20.48 -8.58
N SER A 56 -16.42 -21.18 -9.39
CA SER A 56 -16.73 -20.77 -10.77
C SER A 56 -17.68 -19.57 -10.81
N GLY A 57 -17.50 -18.67 -11.80
CA GLY A 57 -18.35 -17.50 -12.01
C GLY A 57 -17.78 -16.18 -11.48
N TYR A 58 -16.65 -16.21 -10.80
CA TYR A 58 -16.01 -15.04 -10.22
C TYR A 58 -14.74 -14.57 -10.96
N ASP A 59 -14.63 -14.85 -12.25
CA ASP A 59 -13.44 -14.56 -13.06
C ASP A 59 -13.05 -13.07 -13.06
N LYS A 60 -14.01 -12.16 -12.90
CA LYS A 60 -13.75 -10.72 -12.77
C LYS A 60 -12.83 -10.39 -11.59
N ILE A 61 -12.90 -11.17 -10.51
CA ILE A 61 -12.09 -10.94 -9.30
C ILE A 61 -10.61 -11.21 -9.58
N LYS A 62 -10.26 -12.12 -10.52
CA LYS A 62 -8.88 -12.38 -10.93
C LYS A 62 -8.16 -11.13 -11.43
N ILE A 63 -8.90 -10.19 -12.03
CA ILE A 63 -8.38 -8.91 -12.51
C ILE A 63 -8.54 -7.81 -11.45
N LEU A 64 -9.64 -7.82 -10.70
CA LEU A 64 -9.89 -6.81 -9.67
C LEU A 64 -8.91 -6.90 -8.50
N LEU A 65 -8.55 -8.11 -8.09
CA LEU A 65 -7.67 -8.35 -6.95
C LEU A 65 -6.27 -7.77 -7.18
N PRO A 66 -5.59 -7.99 -8.32
CA PRO A 66 -4.34 -7.32 -8.67
C PRO A 66 -4.46 -5.80 -8.72
N ILE A 67 -5.52 -5.25 -9.33
CA ILE A 67 -5.73 -3.80 -9.37
C ILE A 67 -5.82 -3.24 -7.95
N TYR A 68 -6.63 -3.85 -7.09
CA TYR A 68 -6.84 -3.38 -5.72
C TYR A 68 -5.58 -3.53 -4.85
N SER A 69 -4.74 -4.55 -5.12
CA SER A 69 -3.49 -4.74 -4.38
C SER A 69 -2.51 -3.58 -4.54
N LEU A 70 -2.59 -2.81 -5.64
CA LEU A 70 -1.79 -1.59 -5.83
C LEU A 70 -2.07 -0.52 -4.77
N SER A 71 -3.23 -0.55 -4.11
CA SER A 71 -3.57 0.39 -3.04
C SER A 71 -2.84 0.10 -1.73
N VAL A 72 -2.27 -1.08 -1.54
CA VAL A 72 -1.59 -1.49 -0.29
C VAL A 72 -0.50 -0.51 0.11
N ILE A 73 0.34 -0.11 -0.84
CA ILE A 73 1.46 0.79 -0.57
C ILE A 73 0.97 2.22 -0.26
N PRO A 74 0.16 2.89 -1.10
CA PRO A 74 -0.29 4.24 -0.80
C PRO A 74 -1.13 4.31 0.48
N VAL A 75 -1.98 3.34 0.77
CA VAL A 75 -2.75 3.27 2.03
C VAL A 75 -1.82 3.16 3.24
N ALA A 76 -0.82 2.27 3.19
CA ALA A 76 0.12 2.09 4.29
C ALA A 76 1.01 3.33 4.51
N LEU A 77 1.49 3.97 3.43
CA LEU A 77 2.25 5.22 3.51
C LEU A 77 1.40 6.38 4.03
N SER A 78 0.14 6.48 3.60
CA SER A 78 -0.84 7.45 4.12
C SER A 78 -1.09 7.26 5.61
N ASN A 79 -1.17 6.02 6.08
CA ASN A 79 -1.33 5.71 7.50
C ASN A 79 -0.11 6.19 8.32
N VAL A 80 1.11 5.91 7.86
CA VAL A 80 2.33 6.39 8.54
C VAL A 80 2.39 7.91 8.54
N THR A 81 2.17 8.54 7.39
CA THR A 81 2.26 10.00 7.26
C THR A 81 1.12 10.70 8.01
N GLY A 82 -0.10 10.27 7.81
CA GLY A 82 -1.30 10.88 8.39
C GLY A 82 -1.47 10.56 9.86
N CYS A 83 -1.73 9.28 10.17
CA CYS A 83 -2.11 8.86 11.53
C CYS A 83 -0.93 8.86 12.50
N GLN A 84 0.26 8.41 12.07
CA GLN A 84 1.39 8.28 12.98
C GLN A 84 2.23 9.57 13.09
N PHE A 85 2.12 10.49 12.12
CA PHE A 85 2.92 11.71 12.11
C PHE A 85 2.08 12.99 12.15
N LEU A 86 1.20 13.25 11.16
CA LEU A 86 0.49 14.53 11.07
C LEU A 86 -0.47 14.75 12.25
N ILE A 87 -1.21 13.74 12.66
CA ILE A 87 -2.16 13.86 13.77
C ILE A 87 -1.44 14.14 15.10
N PRO A 88 -0.43 13.36 15.53
CA PRO A 88 0.28 13.60 16.79
C PRO A 88 1.06 14.91 16.82
N THR A 89 1.46 15.44 15.65
CA THR A 89 2.15 16.74 15.55
C THR A 89 1.22 17.94 15.40
N LYS A 90 -0.07 17.78 15.71
CA LYS A 90 -1.12 18.82 15.63
C LYS A 90 -1.33 19.40 14.22
N LYS A 91 -1.03 18.62 13.17
CA LYS A 91 -1.21 18.99 11.76
C LYS A 91 -2.39 18.24 11.12
N GLN A 92 -3.40 17.94 11.92
CA GLN A 92 -4.59 17.22 11.48
C GLN A 92 -5.33 17.90 10.31
N ASN A 93 -5.26 19.23 10.18
CA ASN A 93 -5.90 19.94 9.07
C ASN A 93 -5.33 19.53 7.72
N VAL A 94 -4.02 19.25 7.65
CA VAL A 94 -3.36 18.77 6.42
C VAL A 94 -3.81 17.35 6.10
N TYR A 95 -3.89 16.50 7.11
CA TYR A 95 -4.43 15.14 6.96
C TYR A 95 -5.87 15.18 6.44
N SER A 96 -6.74 15.97 7.08
CA SER A 96 -8.14 16.12 6.67
C SER A 96 -8.28 16.68 5.24
N ALA A 97 -7.47 17.67 4.88
CA ALA A 97 -7.46 18.22 3.53
C ALA A 97 -7.03 17.18 2.48
N ALA A 98 -6.02 16.37 2.78
CA ALA A 98 -5.57 15.30 1.88
C ALA A 98 -6.66 14.22 1.69
N VAL A 99 -7.32 13.81 2.78
CA VAL A 99 -8.42 12.83 2.73
C VAL A 99 -9.62 13.39 1.96
N LEU A 100 -10.01 14.65 2.19
CA LEU A 100 -11.09 15.29 1.44
C LEU A 100 -10.75 15.37 -0.06
N SER A 101 -9.53 15.78 -0.40
CA SER A 101 -9.08 15.83 -1.80
C SER A 101 -9.13 14.45 -2.46
N SER A 102 -8.65 13.41 -1.77
CA SER A 102 -8.74 12.02 -2.21
C SER A 102 -10.18 11.59 -2.44
N THR A 103 -11.09 11.95 -1.53
CA THR A 103 -12.53 11.65 -1.65
C THR A 103 -13.15 12.32 -2.87
N VAL A 104 -12.86 13.62 -3.11
CA VAL A 104 -13.35 14.35 -4.28
C VAL A 104 -12.85 13.68 -5.57
N VAL A 105 -11.57 13.34 -5.63
CA VAL A 105 -10.99 12.62 -6.78
C VAL A 105 -11.67 11.26 -6.98
N ASN A 106 -11.89 10.51 -5.90
CA ASN A 106 -12.57 9.21 -5.95
C ASN A 106 -13.98 9.32 -6.53
N VAL A 107 -14.80 10.24 -6.00
CA VAL A 107 -16.18 10.45 -6.48
C VAL A 107 -16.20 10.89 -7.94
N THR A 108 -15.32 11.83 -8.30
CA THR A 108 -15.21 12.32 -9.68
C THR A 108 -14.83 11.21 -10.65
N LEU A 109 -13.77 10.46 -10.34
CA LEU A 109 -13.32 9.35 -11.18
C LEU A 109 -14.38 8.25 -11.29
N ASN A 110 -15.04 7.90 -10.19
CA ASN A 110 -16.11 6.92 -10.20
C ASN A 110 -17.26 7.33 -11.13
N SER A 111 -17.65 8.61 -11.13
CA SER A 111 -18.71 9.12 -12.00
C SER A 111 -18.40 8.95 -13.50
N PHE A 112 -17.10 8.97 -13.88
CA PHE A 112 -16.66 8.78 -15.27
C PHE A 112 -16.30 7.34 -15.61
N LEU A 113 -15.66 6.60 -14.68
CA LEU A 113 -15.13 5.27 -14.96
C LEU A 113 -16.15 4.16 -14.75
N ILE A 114 -17.06 4.27 -13.78
CA ILE A 114 -18.05 3.22 -13.54
C ILE A 114 -18.96 3.01 -14.74
N PRO A 115 -19.52 4.04 -15.40
CA PRO A 115 -20.38 3.84 -16.56
C PRO A 115 -19.69 3.12 -17.73
N ARG A 116 -18.35 3.24 -17.84
CA ARG A 116 -17.57 2.65 -18.95
C ARG A 116 -16.95 1.31 -18.61
N PHE A 117 -16.46 1.16 -17.38
CA PHE A 117 -15.64 0.01 -16.97
C PHE A 117 -16.23 -0.78 -15.79
N LEU A 118 -17.41 -0.40 -15.30
CA LEU A 118 -18.10 -1.07 -14.18
C LEU A 118 -17.17 -1.22 -12.96
N SER A 119 -17.03 -2.46 -12.44
CA SER A 119 -16.22 -2.77 -11.26
C SER A 119 -14.72 -2.44 -11.44
N TYR A 120 -14.19 -2.57 -12.65
CA TYR A 120 -12.79 -2.23 -12.94
C TYR A 120 -12.55 -0.72 -12.83
N GLY A 121 -13.55 0.08 -13.28
CA GLY A 121 -13.53 1.52 -13.12
C GLY A 121 -13.53 1.95 -11.66
N ALA A 122 -14.37 1.33 -10.84
CA ALA A 122 -14.44 1.61 -9.40
C ALA A 122 -13.12 1.26 -8.68
N ALA A 123 -12.54 0.09 -8.98
CA ALA A 123 -11.27 -0.33 -8.39
C ALA A 123 -10.13 0.62 -8.76
N SER A 124 -10.03 0.97 -10.05
CA SER A 124 -9.00 1.90 -10.54
C SER A 124 -9.15 3.30 -9.94
N ALA A 125 -10.38 3.82 -9.86
CA ALA A 125 -10.67 5.11 -9.24
C ALA A 125 -10.24 5.15 -7.78
N SER A 126 -10.50 4.07 -7.02
CA SER A 126 -10.10 3.97 -5.62
C SER A 126 -8.58 3.97 -5.47
N VAL A 127 -7.86 3.19 -6.28
CA VAL A 127 -6.38 3.17 -6.24
C VAL A 127 -5.79 4.54 -6.55
N ILE A 128 -6.30 5.22 -7.59
CA ILE A 128 -5.83 6.56 -7.98
C ILE A 128 -6.10 7.56 -6.84
N ALA A 129 -7.27 7.53 -6.23
CA ALA A 129 -7.63 8.41 -5.13
C ALA A 129 -6.72 8.23 -3.92
N GLU A 130 -6.42 6.97 -3.55
CA GLU A 130 -5.46 6.66 -2.48
C GLU A 130 -4.05 7.19 -2.79
N CYS A 131 -3.61 7.05 -4.04
CA CYS A 131 -2.34 7.61 -4.49
C CYS A 131 -2.33 9.15 -4.35
N VAL A 132 -3.40 9.82 -4.75
CA VAL A 132 -3.50 11.30 -4.65
C VAL A 132 -3.42 11.75 -3.19
N GLY A 133 -4.20 11.15 -2.30
CA GLY A 133 -4.16 11.45 -0.87
C GLY A 133 -2.77 11.23 -0.26
N CYS A 134 -2.14 10.11 -0.60
CA CYS A 134 -0.78 9.78 -0.20
C CYS A 134 0.24 10.82 -0.68
N ILE A 135 0.19 11.19 -1.97
CA ILE A 135 1.10 12.17 -2.58
C ILE A 135 0.96 13.54 -1.90
N ILE A 136 -0.25 14.03 -1.67
CA ILE A 136 -0.49 15.30 -0.99
C ILE A 136 0.19 15.33 0.39
N MET A 137 0.02 14.27 1.19
CA MET A 137 0.62 14.18 2.52
C MET A 137 2.15 14.09 2.46
N ILE A 138 2.68 13.29 1.54
CA ILE A 138 4.14 13.12 1.35
C ILE A 138 4.77 14.43 0.89
N VAL A 139 4.20 15.11 -0.10
CA VAL A 139 4.69 16.40 -0.60
C VAL A 139 4.70 17.45 0.52
N TYR A 140 3.65 17.50 1.33
CA TYR A 140 3.62 18.42 2.47
C TYR A 140 4.77 18.17 3.46
N VAL A 141 5.03 16.91 3.80
CA VAL A 141 6.09 16.52 4.73
C VAL A 141 7.48 16.82 4.17
N GLU A 142 7.68 16.60 2.86
CA GLU A 142 8.93 16.91 2.15
C GLU A 142 9.18 18.42 2.10
N VAL A 143 8.21 19.22 1.64
CA VAL A 143 8.33 20.69 1.53
C VAL A 143 8.61 21.36 2.88
N LYS A 144 8.09 20.79 3.96
CA LYS A 144 8.37 21.28 5.31
C LYS A 144 9.65 20.72 5.93
N HIS A 145 10.42 19.93 5.17
CA HIS A 145 11.65 19.27 5.63
C HIS A 145 11.48 18.48 6.93
N LEU A 146 10.30 17.89 7.12
CA LEU A 146 9.97 17.18 8.34
C LEU A 146 10.53 15.75 8.35
N VAL A 147 10.66 15.11 7.18
CA VAL A 147 11.24 13.78 6.99
C VAL A 147 12.01 13.77 5.68
N ASP A 148 13.11 13.03 5.63
CA ASP A 148 13.98 12.90 4.46
C ASP A 148 13.45 11.78 3.54
N ILE A 149 12.47 12.15 2.68
CA ILE A 149 11.73 11.19 1.84
C ILE A 149 12.64 10.61 0.75
N LYS A 150 13.59 11.38 0.23
CA LYS A 150 14.55 10.87 -0.76
C LYS A 150 15.33 9.65 -0.25
N ARG A 151 15.76 9.68 1.00
CA ARG A 151 16.43 8.57 1.65
C ARG A 151 15.51 7.36 1.81
N VAL A 152 14.26 7.58 2.16
CA VAL A 152 13.25 6.52 2.29
C VAL A 152 13.02 5.81 0.95
N PHE A 153 12.86 6.56 -0.14
CA PHE A 153 12.65 6.01 -1.48
C PHE A 153 13.90 5.33 -2.05
N SER A 154 15.09 5.88 -1.84
CA SER A 154 16.33 5.27 -2.32
C SER A 154 16.56 3.86 -1.73
N ILE A 155 16.24 3.68 -0.46
CA ILE A 155 16.33 2.37 0.21
C ILE A 155 15.26 1.39 -0.31
N SER A 156 14.14 1.89 -0.82
CA SER A 156 13.05 1.04 -1.32
C SER A 156 13.36 0.35 -2.64
N LEU A 157 14.26 0.90 -3.46
CA LEU A 157 14.57 0.36 -4.79
C LEU A 157 15.04 -1.10 -4.77
N LYS A 158 15.91 -1.44 -3.81
CA LYS A 158 16.38 -2.82 -3.61
C LYS A 158 15.23 -3.77 -3.25
N LYS A 159 14.25 -3.29 -2.49
CA LYS A 159 13.08 -4.07 -2.06
C LYS A 159 12.10 -4.29 -3.22
N TRP A 160 12.00 -3.34 -4.15
CA TRP A 160 11.24 -3.52 -5.39
C TRP A 160 11.82 -4.64 -6.26
N VAL A 161 13.15 -4.70 -6.38
CA VAL A 161 13.82 -5.78 -7.12
C VAL A 161 13.50 -7.14 -6.47
N ALA A 162 13.63 -7.25 -5.14
CA ALA A 162 13.28 -8.47 -4.42
C ALA A 162 11.81 -8.86 -4.61
N GLY A 163 10.88 -7.88 -4.54
CA GLY A 163 9.46 -8.11 -4.78
C GLY A 163 9.16 -8.61 -6.20
N ILE A 164 9.82 -8.04 -7.21
CA ILE A 164 9.68 -8.49 -8.60
C ILE A 164 10.20 -9.92 -8.78
N VAL A 165 11.35 -10.25 -8.19
CA VAL A 165 11.89 -11.62 -8.21
C VAL A 165 10.90 -12.59 -7.57
N MET A 166 10.39 -12.26 -6.38
CA MET A 166 9.35 -13.06 -5.71
C MET A 166 8.11 -13.25 -6.59
N PHE A 167 7.61 -12.16 -7.21
CA PHE A 167 6.46 -12.23 -8.11
C PHE A 167 6.70 -13.18 -9.28
N LEU A 168 7.87 -13.09 -9.91
CA LEU A 168 8.23 -13.97 -11.04
C LEU A 168 8.35 -15.43 -10.60
N CYS A 169 9.02 -15.70 -9.47
CA CYS A 169 9.12 -17.06 -8.94
C CYS A 169 7.74 -17.66 -8.67
N VAL A 170 6.90 -16.95 -7.92
CA VAL A 170 5.54 -17.41 -7.59
C VAL A 170 4.69 -17.60 -8.86
N LYS A 171 4.82 -16.72 -9.85
CA LYS A 171 4.06 -16.84 -11.10
C LYS A 171 4.52 -18.04 -11.94
N VAL A 172 5.81 -18.31 -12.02
CA VAL A 172 6.35 -19.51 -12.71
C VAL A 172 5.91 -20.78 -11.98
N SER A 173 6.01 -20.81 -10.65
CA SER A 173 5.55 -21.95 -9.85
C SER A 173 4.04 -22.17 -9.99
N ASN A 174 3.26 -21.11 -10.16
CA ASN A 174 1.81 -21.19 -10.37
C ASN A 174 1.43 -21.86 -11.71
N GLU A 175 2.24 -21.67 -12.75
CA GLU A 175 2.04 -22.37 -14.03
C GLU A 175 2.35 -23.88 -13.94
N ILE A 176 3.24 -24.27 -13.02
CA ILE A 176 3.66 -25.67 -12.82
C ILE A 176 2.73 -26.39 -11.84
N CYS A 177 2.26 -25.72 -10.81
CA CYS A 177 1.34 -26.26 -9.80
C CYS A 177 -0.10 -26.21 -10.30
N ASN A 178 -0.72 -27.38 -10.40
CA ASN A 178 -2.14 -27.51 -10.74
C ASN A 178 -3.01 -26.70 -9.74
N THR A 179 -4.14 -26.16 -10.21
CA THR A 179 -5.11 -25.38 -9.43
C THR A 179 -5.79 -26.20 -8.31
N SER A 180 -5.02 -26.62 -7.33
CA SER A 180 -5.44 -27.36 -6.15
C SER A 180 -5.18 -26.55 -4.89
N VAL A 181 -5.94 -26.81 -3.82
CA VAL A 181 -5.73 -26.22 -2.48
C VAL A 181 -4.29 -26.45 -2.00
N LEU A 182 -3.71 -27.63 -2.30
CA LEU A 182 -2.32 -27.93 -1.99
C LEU A 182 -1.33 -27.07 -2.77
N GLY A 183 -1.61 -26.78 -4.05
CA GLY A 183 -0.80 -25.86 -4.85
C GLY A 183 -0.84 -24.43 -4.29
N LEU A 184 -2.00 -23.96 -3.86
CA LEU A 184 -2.15 -22.62 -3.25
C LEU A 184 -1.35 -22.50 -1.95
N THR A 185 -1.41 -23.51 -1.06
CA THR A 185 -0.63 -23.49 0.20
C THR A 185 0.87 -23.50 -0.08
N PHE A 186 1.32 -24.24 -1.07
CA PHE A 186 2.73 -24.27 -1.49
C PHE A 186 3.19 -22.89 -1.98
N LEU A 187 2.41 -22.22 -2.86
CA LEU A 187 2.71 -20.90 -3.38
C LEU A 187 2.78 -19.82 -2.29
N ILE A 188 1.89 -19.89 -1.28
CA ILE A 188 1.92 -18.96 -0.15
C ILE A 188 3.19 -19.19 0.69
N LEU A 189 3.56 -20.45 0.94
CA LEU A 189 4.77 -20.79 1.68
C LEU A 189 6.03 -20.34 0.93
N GLU A 190 6.11 -20.58 -0.38
CA GLU A 190 7.22 -20.13 -1.22
C GLU A 190 7.38 -18.60 -1.16
N GLY A 191 6.28 -17.84 -1.30
CA GLY A 191 6.31 -16.39 -1.22
C GLY A 191 6.68 -15.83 0.17
N THR A 192 6.59 -16.63 1.24
CA THR A 192 7.02 -16.21 2.60
C THR A 192 8.49 -16.52 2.88
N ILE A 193 9.12 -17.42 2.12
CA ILE A 193 10.51 -17.83 2.31
C ILE A 193 11.47 -16.95 1.51
N ILE A 194 11.04 -16.38 0.38
CA ILE A 194 11.80 -15.47 -0.48
C ILE A 194 11.69 -14.03 0.05
#